data_4549b03bb7c59ed67d65babe31c9162e
#
_entry.id   4549b03bb7c59ed67d65babe31c9162e
#
_cell.length_a   1.000
_cell.length_b   1.000
_cell.length_c   1.000
_cell.angle_alpha   90.00
_cell.angle_beta   90.00
_cell.angle_gamma   90.00
#
_symmetry.space_group_name_H-M   'P 1'
#
loop_
_entity.id
_entity.type
_entity.pdbx_description
1 polymer ?
#
loop_
_entity_poly.entity_id
_entity_poly.type
_entity_poly.pdbx_seq_one_letter_code
_entity_poly.pdbx_strand_id
1 'polypeptide(L)'
;MKSIRQYCLLATLLIMLCACGTRHAEPQIEGRYTYQHAFSYDMDSCHFDVSETGTMDFYADSTALDSARQVYVVTLPDSSTTTWVFNYISPSRWHLDDDTLFFAGTKDGFRMELMDGDRESEMAHKVVDTYSGGIDYQYKFHLDTLTAERLQWSFTYRDGHSDTWEFYRE
;
A
#
# COMPACT_ATOMS: atom_id res chain seq x y z
N MET A 1 -6.57 -41.07 52.65
CA MET A 1 -5.95 -39.78 52.37
C MET A 1 -5.05 -39.73 51.11
N LYS A 2 -4.76 -40.82 50.44
CA LYS A 2 -3.92 -40.85 49.21
C LYS A 2 -4.70 -40.45 47.91
N SER A 3 -6.03 -40.61 47.89
CA SER A 3 -6.81 -40.37 46.66
C SER A 3 -7.07 -38.91 46.33
N ILE A 4 -7.26 -38.07 47.32
CA ILE A 4 -7.58 -36.63 47.09
C ILE A 4 -6.38 -35.86 46.48
N ARG A 5 -5.15 -36.20 46.85
CA ARG A 5 -3.95 -35.61 46.28
C ARG A 5 -3.77 -35.96 44.78
N GLN A 6 -4.16 -37.12 44.34
CA GLN A 6 -4.09 -37.51 42.94
C GLN A 6 -5.10 -36.78 42.06
N TYR A 7 -6.30 -36.52 42.57
CA TYR A 7 -7.34 -35.78 41.82
C TYR A 7 -6.98 -34.28 41.73
N CYS A 8 -6.37 -33.70 42.77
CA CYS A 8 -5.89 -32.31 42.69
C CYS A 8 -4.74 -32.15 41.69
N LEU A 9 -3.82 -33.11 41.58
CA LEU A 9 -2.74 -33.07 40.59
C LEU A 9 -3.24 -33.24 39.15
N LEU A 10 -4.24 -34.11 38.93
CA LEU A 10 -4.87 -34.26 37.61
C LEU A 10 -5.67 -33.02 37.20
N ALA A 11 -6.38 -32.40 38.14
CA ALA A 11 -7.16 -31.18 37.86
C ALA A 11 -6.25 -29.98 37.51
N THR A 12 -5.12 -29.83 38.18
CA THR A 12 -4.14 -28.78 37.87
C THR A 12 -3.44 -29.03 36.55
N LEU A 13 -3.18 -30.27 36.16
CA LEU A 13 -2.61 -30.60 34.86
C LEU A 13 -3.58 -30.34 33.71
N LEU A 14 -4.89 -30.61 33.91
CA LEU A 14 -5.94 -30.31 32.92
C LEU A 14 -6.15 -28.81 32.73
N ILE A 15 -6.05 -28.03 33.81
CA ILE A 15 -6.16 -26.55 33.72
C ILE A 15 -4.97 -25.94 32.99
N MET A 16 -3.77 -26.49 33.14
CA MET A 16 -2.60 -26.05 32.39
C MET A 16 -2.66 -26.40 30.89
N LEU A 17 -3.34 -27.48 30.51
CA LEU A 17 -3.54 -27.84 29.11
C LEU A 17 -4.64 -27.01 28.41
N CYS A 18 -5.60 -26.46 29.16
CA CYS A 18 -6.59 -25.53 28.62
C CYS A 18 -6.09 -24.08 28.50
N ALA A 19 -4.96 -23.75 29.13
CA ALA A 19 -4.31 -22.43 29.03
C ALA A 19 -3.41 -22.28 27.79
N CYS A 20 -3.31 -23.29 26.89
CA CYS A 20 -2.92 -23.07 25.52
C CYS A 20 -4.07 -22.38 24.79
N GLY A 21 -4.37 -21.13 25.18
CA GLY A 21 -5.13 -20.22 24.35
C GLY A 21 -4.49 -20.23 22.97
N THR A 22 -5.30 -20.48 21.95
CA THR A 22 -4.94 -20.16 20.57
C THR A 22 -4.39 -18.75 20.62
N ARG A 23 -3.06 -18.59 20.60
CA ARG A 23 -2.45 -17.32 20.22
C ARG A 23 -2.97 -17.11 18.81
N HIS A 24 -3.98 -16.28 18.68
CA HIS A 24 -4.26 -15.70 17.38
C HIS A 24 -2.94 -15.06 16.96
N ALA A 25 -2.30 -15.62 15.94
CA ALA A 25 -1.13 -14.98 15.36
C ALA A 25 -1.55 -13.54 15.06
N GLU A 26 -0.79 -12.59 15.56
CA GLU A 26 -1.04 -11.19 15.18
C GLU A 26 -1.01 -11.11 13.66
N PRO A 27 -1.93 -10.39 13.04
CA PRO A 27 -1.93 -10.26 11.59
C PRO A 27 -0.59 -9.68 11.16
N GLN A 28 0.04 -10.33 10.18
CA GLN A 28 1.31 -9.90 9.62
C GLN A 28 1.04 -9.14 8.34
N ILE A 29 1.80 -8.09 8.10
CA ILE A 29 1.67 -7.27 6.90
C ILE A 29 2.19 -7.99 5.65
N GLU A 30 3.13 -8.95 5.80
CA GLU A 30 3.70 -9.69 4.68
C GLU A 30 2.63 -10.40 3.86
N GLY A 31 2.76 -10.34 2.54
CA GLY A 31 1.84 -10.96 1.59
C GLY A 31 1.58 -10.08 0.38
N ARG A 32 0.76 -10.59 -0.52
CA ARG A 32 0.29 -9.86 -1.69
C ARG A 32 -1.10 -9.30 -1.43
N TYR A 33 -1.28 -8.05 -1.84
CA TYR A 33 -2.54 -7.33 -1.75
C TYR A 33 -2.89 -6.69 -3.08
N THR A 34 -4.18 -6.64 -3.38
CA THR A 34 -4.72 -5.84 -4.49
C THR A 34 -5.34 -4.56 -3.95
N TYR A 35 -5.31 -3.50 -4.75
CA TYR A 35 -5.94 -2.24 -4.40
C TYR A 35 -6.51 -1.51 -5.62
N GLN A 36 -7.43 -0.59 -5.34
CA GLN A 36 -7.91 0.41 -6.28
C GLN A 36 -7.91 1.76 -5.58
N HIS A 37 -7.43 2.77 -6.28
CA HIS A 37 -7.38 4.13 -5.76
C HIS A 37 -7.75 5.12 -6.86
N ALA A 38 -8.33 6.26 -6.49
CA ALA A 38 -8.63 7.34 -7.41
C ALA A 38 -8.33 8.68 -6.75
N PHE A 39 -7.70 9.57 -7.50
CA PHE A 39 -7.36 10.90 -7.04
C PHE A 39 -7.40 11.88 -8.21
N SER A 40 -7.43 13.18 -7.91
CA SER A 40 -7.35 14.22 -8.93
C SER A 40 -6.42 15.34 -8.50
N TYR A 41 -5.82 16.01 -9.46
CA TYR A 41 -4.95 17.15 -9.24
C TYR A 41 -4.89 18.06 -10.47
N ASP A 42 -4.41 19.29 -10.25
CA ASP A 42 -4.18 20.26 -11.33
C ASP A 42 -2.69 20.45 -11.55
N MET A 43 -2.28 20.51 -12.82
CA MET A 43 -0.91 20.79 -13.23
C MET A 43 -0.93 21.52 -14.59
N ASP A 44 -0.18 22.62 -14.72
CA ASP A 44 -0.02 23.40 -15.97
C ASP A 44 -1.36 23.78 -16.64
N SER A 45 -2.33 24.20 -15.83
CA SER A 45 -3.71 24.54 -16.24
C SER A 45 -4.53 23.37 -16.80
N CYS A 46 -4.08 22.15 -16.65
CA CYS A 46 -4.81 20.93 -16.96
C CYS A 46 -5.34 20.32 -15.67
N HIS A 47 -6.51 19.68 -15.74
CA HIS A 47 -7.07 18.87 -14.66
C HIS A 47 -6.86 17.40 -14.95
N PHE A 48 -6.39 16.66 -13.96
CA PHE A 48 -6.07 15.24 -14.06
C PHE A 48 -6.98 14.43 -13.12
N ASP A 49 -7.82 13.56 -13.69
CA ASP A 49 -8.50 12.52 -12.96
C ASP A 49 -7.75 11.21 -13.17
N VAL A 50 -7.29 10.60 -12.08
CA VAL A 50 -6.47 9.39 -12.12
C VAL A 50 -7.19 8.26 -11.42
N SER A 51 -7.31 7.13 -12.09
CA SER A 51 -7.71 5.87 -11.49
C SER A 51 -6.56 4.88 -11.55
N GLU A 52 -6.30 4.22 -10.43
CA GLU A 52 -5.20 3.30 -10.25
C GLU A 52 -5.72 1.95 -9.78
N THR A 53 -5.16 0.87 -10.35
CA THR A 53 -5.41 -0.50 -9.93
C THR A 53 -4.09 -1.23 -9.88
N GLY A 54 -3.77 -1.83 -8.76
CA GLY A 54 -2.45 -2.40 -8.57
C GLY A 54 -2.38 -3.52 -7.56
N THR A 55 -1.15 -3.98 -7.38
CA THR A 55 -0.77 -4.94 -6.35
C THR A 55 0.37 -4.38 -5.52
N MET A 56 0.30 -4.62 -4.23
CA MET A 56 1.38 -4.35 -3.27
C MET A 56 1.84 -5.65 -2.67
N ASP A 57 3.08 -6.02 -2.92
CA ASP A 57 3.74 -7.17 -2.33
C ASP A 57 4.63 -6.74 -1.17
N PHE A 58 4.41 -7.29 0.02
CA PHE A 58 5.27 -7.12 1.19
C PHE A 58 6.05 -8.40 1.45
N TYR A 59 7.36 -8.30 1.45
CA TYR A 59 8.25 -9.45 1.67
C TYR A 59 8.82 -9.45 3.08
N ALA A 60 9.12 -10.64 3.60
CA ALA A 60 9.65 -10.85 4.95
C ALA A 60 11.05 -10.24 5.17
N ASP A 61 11.76 -9.88 4.10
CA ASP A 61 13.05 -9.21 4.16
C ASP A 61 12.95 -7.68 4.26
N SER A 62 11.75 -7.16 4.56
CA SER A 62 11.44 -5.74 4.63
C SER A 62 11.55 -5.02 3.28
N THR A 63 11.43 -5.74 2.17
CA THR A 63 11.23 -5.13 0.86
C THR A 63 9.75 -5.15 0.49
N ALA A 64 9.35 -4.22 -0.38
CA ALA A 64 8.02 -4.20 -0.98
C ALA A 64 8.12 -3.87 -2.47
N LEU A 65 7.13 -4.32 -3.21
CA LEU A 65 6.97 -4.02 -4.62
C LEU A 65 5.54 -3.55 -4.89
N ASP A 66 5.41 -2.31 -5.30
CA ASP A 66 4.18 -1.76 -5.81
C ASP A 66 4.18 -1.85 -7.34
N SER A 67 3.10 -2.38 -7.91
CA SER A 67 2.94 -2.53 -9.36
C SER A 67 1.52 -2.15 -9.73
N ALA A 68 1.37 -1.12 -10.54
CA ALA A 68 0.05 -0.64 -10.89
C ALA A 68 -0.11 -0.21 -12.35
N ARG A 69 -1.37 -0.17 -12.74
CA ARG A 69 -1.86 0.46 -13.95
C ARG A 69 -2.65 1.70 -13.57
N GLN A 70 -2.24 2.84 -14.12
CA GLN A 70 -2.91 4.13 -13.94
C GLN A 70 -3.59 4.55 -15.25
N VAL A 71 -4.82 5.02 -15.14
CA VAL A 71 -5.55 5.65 -16.24
C VAL A 71 -5.76 7.10 -15.89
N TYR A 72 -5.22 7.98 -16.71
CA TYR A 72 -5.35 9.43 -16.60
C TYR A 72 -6.39 9.92 -17.59
N VAL A 73 -7.40 10.61 -17.11
CA VAL A 73 -8.30 11.42 -17.94
C VAL A 73 -7.89 12.86 -17.72
N VAL A 74 -7.36 13.49 -18.76
CA VAL A 74 -6.79 14.83 -18.67
C VAL A 74 -7.70 15.81 -19.38
N THR A 75 -8.20 16.82 -18.67
CA THR A 75 -8.95 17.93 -19.21
C THR A 75 -7.98 19.08 -19.50
N LEU A 76 -7.89 19.45 -20.78
CA LEU A 76 -7.03 20.52 -21.26
C LEU A 76 -7.68 21.90 -21.07
N PRO A 77 -6.91 23.00 -21.19
CA PRO A 77 -7.43 24.36 -20.99
C PRO A 77 -8.59 24.76 -21.96
N ASP A 78 -8.66 24.12 -23.12
CA ASP A 78 -9.76 24.30 -24.11
C ASP A 78 -10.98 23.43 -23.82
N SER A 79 -11.00 22.76 -22.66
CA SER A 79 -12.03 21.81 -22.23
C SER A 79 -12.11 20.51 -23.06
N SER A 80 -11.16 20.26 -23.93
CA SER A 80 -11.02 18.94 -24.56
C SER A 80 -10.41 17.94 -23.55
N THR A 81 -10.64 16.65 -23.79
CA THR A 81 -10.11 15.60 -22.94
C THR A 81 -9.24 14.64 -23.73
N THR A 82 -8.19 14.13 -23.08
CA THR A 82 -7.37 13.04 -23.58
C THR A 82 -7.19 12.00 -22.51
N THR A 83 -6.87 10.77 -22.91
CA THR A 83 -6.65 9.67 -21.96
C THR A 83 -5.26 9.09 -22.18
N TRP A 84 -4.54 8.86 -21.08
CA TRP A 84 -3.27 8.15 -21.07
C TRP A 84 -3.34 6.98 -20.12
N VAL A 85 -2.66 5.91 -20.46
CA VAL A 85 -2.54 4.72 -19.65
C VAL A 85 -1.07 4.47 -19.36
N PHE A 86 -0.72 4.39 -18.09
CA PHE A 86 0.64 4.08 -17.66
C PHE A 86 0.63 2.77 -16.86
N ASN A 87 1.72 2.03 -16.97
CA ASN A 87 2.10 1.03 -15.98
C ASN A 87 3.30 1.54 -15.21
N TYR A 88 3.35 1.24 -13.90
CA TYR A 88 4.54 1.50 -13.12
C TYR A 88 4.91 0.32 -12.21
N ILE A 89 6.16 0.31 -11.79
CA ILE A 89 6.68 -0.51 -10.71
C ILE A 89 7.51 0.36 -9.78
N SER A 90 7.36 0.15 -8.49
CA SER A 90 8.05 0.90 -7.44
C SER A 90 8.55 -0.03 -6.34
N PRO A 91 9.78 -0.55 -6.45
CA PRO A 91 10.41 -1.27 -5.36
C PRO A 91 10.78 -0.33 -4.22
N SER A 92 10.56 -0.79 -3.00
CA SER A 92 10.84 -0.01 -1.79
C SER A 92 11.28 -0.91 -0.64
N ARG A 93 11.75 -0.29 0.44
CA ARG A 93 11.89 -0.91 1.75
C ARG A 93 10.78 -0.41 2.64
N TRP A 94 10.31 -1.29 3.51
CA TRP A 94 9.28 -0.95 4.48
C TRP A 94 9.68 -1.39 5.89
N HIS A 95 9.12 -0.73 6.89
CA HIS A 95 9.06 -1.21 8.26
C HIS A 95 7.83 -0.63 8.95
N LEU A 96 7.35 -1.34 9.94
CA LEU A 96 6.26 -0.93 10.80
C LEU A 96 6.82 -0.59 12.19
N ASP A 97 6.45 0.58 12.70
CA ASP A 97 6.76 1.04 14.05
C ASP A 97 5.45 1.48 14.71
N ASP A 98 4.97 0.69 15.66
CA ASP A 98 3.62 0.76 16.21
C ASP A 98 2.55 0.74 15.11
N ASP A 99 1.86 1.85 14.89
CA ASP A 99 0.84 2.06 13.87
C ASP A 99 1.33 2.89 12.66
N THR A 100 2.63 3.10 12.57
CA THR A 100 3.23 3.89 11.50
C THR A 100 3.99 3.00 10.52
N LEU A 101 3.51 2.96 9.28
CA LEU A 101 4.13 2.24 8.18
C LEU A 101 5.05 3.18 7.40
N PHE A 102 6.33 2.85 7.36
CA PHE A 102 7.35 3.62 6.67
C PHE A 102 7.70 2.93 5.35
N PHE A 103 7.77 3.72 4.28
CA PHE A 103 8.31 3.30 3.00
C PHE A 103 9.48 4.19 2.60
N ALA A 104 10.52 3.55 2.09
CA ALA A 104 11.65 4.23 1.48
C ALA A 104 11.97 3.59 0.13
N GLY A 105 11.88 4.36 -0.93
CA GLY A 105 12.24 3.94 -2.28
C GLY A 105 13.38 4.77 -2.84
N THR A 106 14.05 4.23 -3.85
CA THR A 106 15.09 4.94 -4.58
C THR A 106 14.60 5.32 -5.96
N LYS A 107 15.04 6.46 -6.45
CA LYS A 107 14.73 6.93 -7.80
C LYS A 107 15.05 5.90 -8.88
N ASP A 108 16.16 5.18 -8.73
CA ASP A 108 16.63 4.21 -9.73
C ASP A 108 15.74 2.95 -9.76
N GLY A 109 14.92 2.75 -8.72
CA GLY A 109 13.98 1.63 -8.62
C GLY A 109 12.64 1.88 -9.30
N PHE A 110 12.16 3.12 -9.30
CA PHE A 110 10.88 3.47 -9.90
C PHE A 110 10.95 3.45 -11.44
N ARG A 111 9.96 2.82 -12.06
CA ARG A 111 9.81 2.80 -13.53
C ARG A 111 8.37 3.03 -13.88
N MET A 112 8.13 3.94 -14.81
CA MET A 112 6.81 4.25 -15.36
C MET A 112 6.88 4.27 -16.88
N GLU A 113 5.92 3.66 -17.54
CA GLU A 113 5.86 3.52 -19.00
C GLU A 113 4.48 3.87 -19.51
N LEU A 114 4.41 4.71 -20.55
CA LEU A 114 3.18 5.01 -21.26
C LEU A 114 2.79 3.82 -22.15
N MET A 115 1.68 3.18 -21.82
CA MET A 115 1.16 2.00 -22.53
C MET A 115 0.21 2.36 -23.66
N ASP A 116 -0.64 3.40 -23.45
CA ASP A 116 -1.63 3.87 -24.41
C ASP A 116 -1.80 5.38 -24.29
N GLY A 117 -2.11 6.02 -25.41
CA GLY A 117 -2.25 7.45 -25.56
C GLY A 117 -1.25 8.06 -26.53
N ASP A 118 -1.25 9.38 -26.63
CA ASP A 118 -0.34 10.12 -27.52
C ASP A 118 1.10 10.04 -26.96
N ARG A 119 1.95 9.28 -27.65
CA ARG A 119 3.37 9.08 -27.30
C ARG A 119 4.24 10.32 -27.55
N GLU A 120 3.79 11.25 -28.37
CA GLU A 120 4.48 12.52 -28.64
C GLU A 120 4.04 13.63 -27.68
N SER A 121 3.10 13.36 -26.78
CA SER A 121 2.62 14.33 -25.81
C SER A 121 3.70 14.74 -24.82
N GLU A 122 4.15 15.99 -24.90
CA GLU A 122 5.10 16.55 -23.94
C GLU A 122 4.58 16.47 -22.48
N MET A 123 3.26 16.60 -22.29
CA MET A 123 2.63 16.50 -20.98
C MET A 123 2.69 15.05 -20.43
N ALA A 124 2.44 14.04 -21.28
CA ALA A 124 2.58 12.64 -20.88
C ALA A 124 4.02 12.32 -20.48
N HIS A 125 5.01 12.80 -21.24
CA HIS A 125 6.42 12.71 -20.89
C HIS A 125 6.73 13.39 -19.55
N LYS A 126 6.17 14.58 -19.32
CA LYS A 126 6.34 15.31 -18.06
C LYS A 126 5.78 14.54 -16.86
N VAL A 127 4.66 13.83 -17.01
CA VAL A 127 4.13 12.93 -15.97
C VAL A 127 5.16 11.85 -15.67
N VAL A 128 5.67 11.13 -16.69
CA VAL A 128 6.69 10.09 -16.51
C VAL A 128 7.93 10.65 -15.83
N ASP A 129 8.43 11.80 -16.29
CA ASP A 129 9.64 12.45 -15.74
C ASP A 129 9.45 12.91 -14.29
N THR A 130 8.26 13.39 -13.94
CA THR A 130 7.94 13.81 -12.58
C THR A 130 8.05 12.64 -11.60
N TYR A 131 7.56 11.48 -11.99
CA TYR A 131 7.63 10.28 -11.16
C TYR A 131 8.96 9.54 -11.26
N SER A 132 9.55 9.45 -12.46
CA SER A 132 10.80 8.70 -12.73
C SER A 132 12.04 9.54 -12.52
N GLY A 133 11.95 10.86 -12.61
CA GLY A 133 13.07 11.82 -12.54
C GLY A 133 13.71 12.00 -11.16
N GLY A 134 13.26 11.30 -10.29
CA GLY A 134 13.60 10.76 -9.09
C GLY A 134 14.31 11.48 -8.02
N ILE A 135 13.58 11.56 -6.95
CA ILE A 135 14.11 11.79 -5.61
C ILE A 135 13.98 10.46 -4.87
N ASP A 136 15.01 10.09 -4.09
CA ASP A 136 14.79 9.10 -3.05
C ASP A 136 13.64 9.57 -2.18
N TYR A 137 12.63 8.74 -1.99
CA TYR A 137 11.46 9.14 -1.23
C TYR A 137 11.36 8.38 0.09
N GLN A 138 10.75 9.03 1.06
CA GLN A 138 10.33 8.43 2.32
C GLN A 138 8.90 8.86 2.61
N TYR A 139 8.01 7.89 2.71
CA TYR A 139 6.61 8.12 3.10
C TYR A 139 6.34 7.50 4.46
N LYS A 140 5.42 8.12 5.17
CA LYS A 140 4.88 7.65 6.45
C LYS A 140 3.38 7.60 6.32
N PHE A 141 2.82 6.44 6.56
CA PHE A 141 1.38 6.22 6.56
C PHE A 141 0.94 5.78 7.95
N HIS A 142 -0.21 6.25 8.38
CA HIS A 142 -0.84 5.71 9.57
C HIS A 142 -1.56 4.41 9.19
N LEU A 143 -1.28 3.34 9.92
CA LEU A 143 -1.92 2.05 9.73
C LEU A 143 -3.27 2.05 10.47
N ASP A 144 -4.37 2.17 9.71
CA ASP A 144 -5.72 2.24 10.28
C ASP A 144 -6.27 0.84 10.60
N THR A 145 -5.96 -0.13 9.76
CA THR A 145 -6.45 -1.51 9.89
C THR A 145 -5.43 -2.51 9.36
N LEU A 146 -5.20 -3.58 10.12
CA LEU A 146 -4.47 -4.76 9.67
C LEU A 146 -5.22 -6.00 10.14
N THR A 147 -5.75 -6.79 9.21
CA THR A 147 -6.40 -8.08 9.46
C THR A 147 -5.77 -9.17 8.58
N ALA A 148 -6.25 -10.40 8.70
CA ALA A 148 -5.83 -11.49 7.82
C ALA A 148 -6.16 -11.23 6.34
N GLU A 149 -7.17 -10.40 6.05
CA GLU A 149 -7.74 -10.22 4.71
C GLU A 149 -7.57 -8.79 4.17
N ARG A 150 -7.31 -7.82 5.06
CA ARG A 150 -7.35 -6.40 4.71
C ARG A 150 -6.26 -5.61 5.41
N LEU A 151 -5.65 -4.72 4.65
CA LEU A 151 -4.75 -3.66 5.11
C LEU A 151 -5.36 -2.31 4.70
N GLN A 152 -5.35 -1.35 5.61
CA GLN A 152 -5.77 0.01 5.33
C GLN A 152 -4.80 0.97 5.98
N TRP A 153 -4.37 1.98 5.22
CA TRP A 153 -3.59 3.09 5.75
C TRP A 153 -4.09 4.42 5.24
N SER A 154 -3.72 5.47 5.95
CA SER A 154 -4.01 6.85 5.58
C SER A 154 -2.73 7.69 5.55
N PHE A 155 -2.77 8.72 4.72
CA PHE A 155 -1.75 9.74 4.62
C PHE A 155 -2.40 11.10 4.80
N THR A 156 -1.87 11.89 5.75
CA THR A 156 -2.35 13.26 5.99
C THR A 156 -1.39 14.26 5.36
N TYR A 157 -1.91 15.06 4.47
CA TYR A 157 -1.17 16.13 3.80
C TYR A 157 -0.97 17.34 4.71
N ARG A 158 -0.08 18.25 4.30
CA ARG A 158 0.23 19.45 5.10
C ARG A 158 -0.95 20.42 5.27
N ASP A 159 -1.91 20.40 4.37
CA ASP A 159 -3.16 21.18 4.41
C ASP A 159 -4.24 20.56 5.30
N GLY A 160 -3.98 19.38 5.85
CA GLY A 160 -4.83 18.67 6.78
C GLY A 160 -5.84 17.72 6.14
N HIS A 161 -5.91 17.64 4.80
CA HIS A 161 -6.73 16.59 4.20
C HIS A 161 -6.01 15.24 4.27
N SER A 162 -6.75 14.14 4.24
CA SER A 162 -6.21 12.79 4.31
C SER A 162 -6.77 11.94 3.20
N ASP A 163 -5.88 11.18 2.56
CA ASP A 163 -6.23 10.10 1.66
C ASP A 163 -6.11 8.76 2.36
N THR A 164 -6.97 7.82 1.99
CA THR A 164 -7.01 6.48 2.56
C THR A 164 -6.91 5.45 1.43
N TRP A 165 -6.02 4.47 1.61
CA TRP A 165 -5.87 3.34 0.71
C TRP A 165 -6.35 2.07 1.40
N GLU A 166 -7.11 1.27 0.65
CA GLU A 166 -7.58 -0.04 1.07
C GLU A 166 -6.97 -1.12 0.20
N PHE A 167 -6.44 -2.14 0.86
CA PHE A 167 -5.75 -3.25 0.25
C PHE A 167 -6.39 -4.56 0.70
N TYR A 168 -6.62 -5.45 -0.23
CA TYR A 168 -7.24 -6.75 0.01
C TYR A 168 -6.24 -7.84 -0.28
N ARG A 169 -6.02 -8.73 0.68
CA ARG A 169 -5.07 -9.84 0.55
C ARG A 169 -5.55 -10.85 -0.48
N GLU A 170 -4.65 -11.29 -1.35
CA GLU A 170 -4.87 -12.40 -2.28
C GLU A 170 -4.71 -13.78 -1.62
#